data_f91ea22627eb385e04b6cef9ad79aaec
#
_entry.id   f91ea22627eb385e04b6cef9ad79aaec
#
_cell.length_a   1.000
_cell.length_b   1.000
_cell.length_c   1.000
_cell.angle_alpha   90.00
_cell.angle_beta   90.00
_cell.angle_gamma   90.00
#
_symmetry.space_group_name_H-M   'P 1'
#
loop_
_entity.id
_entity.type
_entity.pdbx_description
1 polymer ?
#
loop_
_entity_poly.entity_id
_entity_poly.type
_entity_poly.pdbx_seq_one_letter_code
_entity_poly.pdbx_strand_id
1 'polypeptide(L)'
;MLLVPLLLTACAVSSISNPFKSSDEALQPLPPSQNGMLDKAKADAPTMASATAGDSLHCPQVVAWPHDRLLTIYAGGQVGNTQAIVHRGEITKLARECQIYGDRVTVKYGLAGRVLLGPKGAPGQVTMPISIKVSDADRKVLANDKASVSTIIPTENPVGYFSVVKEITFPITMGMRPEDYKVFVAFERTQAGAG
;
A
#
# COMPACT_ATOMS: atom_id res chain seq x y z
N MET A 1 41.98 -36.95 -49.03
CA MET A 1 40.58 -37.18 -49.41
C MET A 1 39.95 -38.02 -48.31
N LEU A 2 39.46 -37.38 -47.24
CA LEU A 2 38.83 -38.03 -46.12
C LEU A 2 37.37 -37.58 -46.04
N LEU A 3 36.45 -38.49 -46.26
CA LEU A 3 35.00 -38.32 -46.07
C LEU A 3 34.66 -38.41 -44.59
N VAL A 4 33.99 -37.40 -44.04
CA VAL A 4 33.39 -37.43 -42.70
C VAL A 4 31.87 -37.65 -42.86
N PRO A 5 31.27 -38.66 -42.23
CA PRO A 5 29.83 -38.84 -42.33
C PRO A 5 29.10 -37.90 -41.34
N LEU A 6 28.07 -37.25 -41.87
CA LEU A 6 27.13 -36.36 -41.15
C LEU A 6 26.12 -37.23 -40.38
N LEU A 7 26.18 -37.24 -39.03
CA LEU A 7 25.18 -37.86 -38.17
C LEU A 7 24.06 -36.88 -37.88
N LEU A 8 22.86 -37.13 -38.44
CA LEU A 8 21.63 -36.47 -38.08
C LEU A 8 21.11 -37.04 -36.75
N THR A 9 21.14 -36.28 -35.67
CA THR A 9 20.43 -36.59 -34.42
C THR A 9 19.04 -36.03 -34.49
N ALA A 10 18.02 -36.86 -34.56
CA ALA A 10 16.61 -36.48 -34.46
C ALA A 10 16.27 -36.17 -33.00
N CYS A 11 15.84 -34.92 -32.73
CA CYS A 11 15.26 -34.55 -31.46
C CYS A 11 13.84 -35.09 -31.34
N ALA A 12 13.63 -36.04 -30.42
CA ALA A 12 12.32 -36.51 -30.02
C ALA A 12 11.62 -35.42 -29.19
N VAL A 13 10.50 -34.94 -29.68
CA VAL A 13 9.61 -34.04 -28.97
C VAL A 13 8.82 -34.87 -27.95
N SER A 14 9.19 -34.75 -26.67
CA SER A 14 8.40 -35.31 -25.57
C SER A 14 7.12 -34.50 -25.39
N SER A 15 5.97 -35.10 -25.64
CA SER A 15 4.65 -34.56 -25.39
C SER A 15 4.49 -34.31 -23.88
N ILE A 16 4.35 -33.04 -23.51
CA ILE A 16 3.99 -32.61 -22.15
C ILE A 16 2.51 -32.91 -21.96
N SER A 17 2.21 -33.94 -21.19
CA SER A 17 0.85 -34.27 -20.77
C SER A 17 0.35 -33.23 -19.80
N ASN A 18 -0.79 -32.63 -20.13
CA ASN A 18 -1.49 -31.57 -19.40
C ASN A 18 -2.02 -32.15 -18.06
N PRO A 19 -1.63 -31.63 -16.88
CA PRO A 19 -2.08 -32.18 -15.59
C PRO A 19 -3.49 -31.71 -15.17
N PHE A 20 -4.21 -30.95 -16.01
CA PHE A 20 -5.59 -30.53 -15.74
C PHE A 20 -6.58 -31.43 -16.50
N LYS A 21 -6.71 -32.65 -16.02
CA LYS A 21 -7.86 -33.51 -16.41
C LYS A 21 -8.98 -33.18 -15.43
N SER A 22 -10.02 -32.51 -15.91
CA SER A 22 -11.27 -32.30 -15.21
C SER A 22 -11.87 -33.67 -14.87
N SER A 23 -11.88 -34.01 -13.61
CA SER A 23 -12.71 -35.10 -13.11
C SER A 23 -14.10 -34.53 -12.90
N ASP A 24 -15.05 -34.93 -13.72
CA ASP A 24 -16.49 -34.81 -13.45
C ASP A 24 -16.80 -35.73 -12.27
N GLU A 25 -16.64 -35.20 -11.08
CA GLU A 25 -17.07 -35.86 -9.85
C GLU A 25 -18.45 -35.34 -9.51
N ALA A 26 -19.43 -36.23 -9.64
CA ALA A 26 -20.83 -35.98 -9.35
C ALA A 26 -21.01 -35.35 -7.97
N LEU A 27 -21.67 -34.19 -7.94
CA LEU A 27 -22.09 -33.48 -6.72
C LEU A 27 -22.97 -34.41 -5.88
N GLN A 28 -22.41 -34.95 -4.82
CA GLN A 28 -23.19 -35.60 -3.75
C GLN A 28 -23.89 -34.51 -2.93
N PRO A 29 -25.19 -34.67 -2.63
CA PRO A 29 -25.89 -33.73 -1.76
C PRO A 29 -25.28 -33.76 -0.35
N LEU A 30 -24.89 -32.58 0.14
CA LEU A 30 -24.44 -32.38 1.51
C LEU A 30 -25.58 -32.72 2.48
N PRO A 31 -25.32 -33.39 3.62
CA PRO A 31 -26.32 -33.62 4.66
C PRO A 31 -26.79 -32.30 5.26
N PRO A 32 -28.05 -32.19 5.72
CA PRO A 32 -28.60 -30.97 6.28
C PRO A 32 -27.81 -30.54 7.51
N SER A 33 -27.24 -29.34 7.42
CA SER A 33 -26.52 -28.67 8.50
C SER A 33 -27.46 -28.44 9.69
N GLN A 34 -27.06 -28.92 10.87
CA GLN A 34 -27.78 -28.71 12.11
C GLN A 34 -27.68 -27.21 12.51
N ASN A 35 -28.65 -26.41 12.11
CA ASN A 35 -28.78 -25.00 12.46
C ASN A 35 -29.40 -24.81 13.86
N GLY A 36 -28.85 -25.45 14.87
CA GLY A 36 -29.42 -25.42 16.23
C GLY A 36 -28.59 -24.69 17.30
N MET A 37 -27.43 -24.13 16.99
CA MET A 37 -26.57 -23.49 18.02
C MET A 37 -26.14 -22.05 17.72
N LEU A 38 -26.65 -21.39 16.70
CA LEU A 38 -26.29 -20.00 16.34
C LEU A 38 -27.28 -18.95 16.80
N ASP A 39 -28.43 -19.34 17.37
CA ASP A 39 -29.47 -18.38 17.78
C ASP A 39 -29.32 -17.80 19.19
N LYS A 40 -28.30 -18.19 19.95
CA LYS A 40 -28.12 -17.71 21.31
C LYS A 40 -26.98 -16.71 21.55
N ALA A 41 -26.27 -16.30 20.48
CA ALA A 41 -25.18 -15.32 20.57
C ALA A 41 -25.54 -13.94 19.97
N LYS A 42 -26.84 -13.67 19.70
CA LYS A 42 -27.29 -12.45 19.01
C LYS A 42 -27.95 -11.42 19.92
N ALA A 43 -27.72 -11.48 21.23
CA ALA A 43 -28.44 -10.62 22.17
C ALA A 43 -27.64 -9.47 22.80
N ASP A 44 -26.32 -9.36 22.61
CA ASP A 44 -25.51 -8.30 23.24
C ASP A 44 -24.40 -7.73 22.34
N ALA A 45 -24.65 -7.60 21.04
CA ALA A 45 -23.78 -6.75 20.22
C ALA A 45 -24.35 -5.31 20.30
N PRO A 46 -23.52 -4.31 20.72
CA PRO A 46 -23.94 -2.93 20.60
C PRO A 46 -24.26 -2.67 19.13
N THR A 47 -25.46 -2.19 18.87
CA THR A 47 -25.90 -1.72 17.53
C THR A 47 -24.95 -0.60 17.14
N MET A 48 -23.85 -0.95 16.47
CA MET A 48 -23.06 0.03 15.76
C MET A 48 -23.98 0.55 14.67
N ALA A 49 -24.37 1.83 14.78
CA ALA A 49 -25.06 2.54 13.73
C ALA A 49 -24.33 2.18 12.44
N SER A 50 -25.06 1.61 11.50
CA SER A 50 -24.55 1.22 10.19
C SER A 50 -24.01 2.49 9.54
N ALA A 51 -22.73 2.78 9.75
CA ALA A 51 -22.03 3.75 8.94
C ALA A 51 -22.10 3.16 7.53
N THR A 52 -22.91 3.76 6.68
CA THR A 52 -22.93 3.43 5.27
C THR A 52 -21.50 3.63 4.80
N ALA A 53 -20.77 2.54 4.55
CA ALA A 53 -19.46 2.61 3.90
C ALA A 53 -19.70 3.38 2.61
N GLY A 54 -19.34 4.66 2.60
CA GLY A 54 -19.59 5.56 1.49
C GLY A 54 -19.02 4.93 0.25
N ASP A 55 -19.82 4.85 -0.79
CA ASP A 55 -19.41 4.36 -2.09
C ASP A 55 -18.03 4.98 -2.40
N SER A 56 -17.04 4.15 -2.68
CA SER A 56 -15.64 4.58 -2.90
C SER A 56 -15.51 5.67 -3.99
N LEU A 57 -16.54 5.83 -4.81
CA LEU A 57 -16.65 6.85 -5.85
C LEU A 57 -16.79 8.28 -5.28
N HIS A 58 -17.40 8.44 -4.12
CA HIS A 58 -17.64 9.74 -3.48
C HIS A 58 -16.59 10.09 -2.41
N CYS A 59 -15.59 9.24 -2.22
CA CYS A 59 -14.52 9.50 -1.27
C CYS A 59 -13.45 10.44 -1.83
N PRO A 60 -12.88 11.34 -1.01
CA PRO A 60 -11.68 12.10 -1.35
C PRO A 60 -10.56 11.19 -1.85
N GLN A 61 -9.87 11.60 -2.89
CA GLN A 61 -8.74 10.83 -3.41
C GLN A 61 -7.53 10.95 -2.48
N VAL A 62 -6.87 9.83 -2.17
CA VAL A 62 -5.58 9.82 -1.48
C VAL A 62 -4.50 9.64 -2.53
N VAL A 63 -3.61 10.62 -2.64
CA VAL A 63 -2.59 10.67 -3.69
C VAL A 63 -1.21 10.97 -3.11
N ALA A 64 -0.18 10.45 -3.75
CA ALA A 64 1.20 10.85 -3.53
C ALA A 64 1.84 11.16 -4.88
N TRP A 65 2.39 12.36 -5.01
CA TRP A 65 3.08 12.75 -6.25
C TRP A 65 4.35 11.91 -6.46
N PRO A 66 4.78 11.67 -7.69
CA PRO A 66 5.90 10.77 -7.97
C PRO A 66 7.18 11.10 -7.17
N HIS A 67 7.56 12.37 -7.05
CA HIS A 67 8.72 12.80 -6.27
C HIS A 67 8.48 12.77 -4.75
N ASP A 68 7.26 12.93 -4.29
CA ASP A 68 6.90 12.94 -2.86
C ASP A 68 6.74 11.51 -2.28
N ARG A 69 6.63 10.52 -3.17
CA ARG A 69 6.63 9.10 -2.79
C ARG A 69 8.01 8.56 -2.44
N LEU A 70 9.06 9.31 -2.76
CA LEU A 70 10.45 8.92 -2.59
C LEU A 70 11.13 9.87 -1.63
N LEU A 71 11.92 9.31 -0.71
CA LEU A 71 12.83 10.04 0.14
C LEU A 71 14.16 9.30 0.17
N THR A 72 15.23 9.97 -0.23
CA THR A 72 16.57 9.41 -0.14
C THR A 72 17.38 10.19 0.90
N ILE A 73 18.02 9.49 1.82
CA ILE A 73 18.91 10.09 2.83
C ILE A 73 20.35 9.80 2.44
N TYR A 74 21.14 10.86 2.39
CA TYR A 74 22.56 10.82 2.01
C TYR A 74 23.46 11.11 3.21
N ALA A 75 24.55 10.39 3.34
CA ALA A 75 25.59 10.63 4.34
C ALA A 75 26.29 11.96 4.05
N GLY A 76 26.58 12.74 5.12
CA GLY A 76 27.34 14.00 5.01
C GLY A 76 26.71 15.05 4.10
N GLY A 77 25.38 14.99 3.85
CA GLY A 77 24.69 15.96 3.00
C GLY A 77 25.05 15.89 1.51
N GLN A 78 25.69 14.81 1.05
CA GLN A 78 26.10 14.63 -0.36
C GLN A 78 24.92 14.24 -1.25
N VAL A 79 23.93 15.12 -1.34
CA VAL A 79 22.72 14.89 -2.15
C VAL A 79 23.09 14.66 -3.62
N GLY A 80 22.53 13.58 -4.20
CA GLY A 80 22.80 13.18 -5.58
C GLY A 80 23.96 12.18 -5.75
N ASN A 81 24.81 12.00 -4.74
CA ASN A 81 25.88 11.01 -4.79
C ASN A 81 25.34 9.63 -4.41
N THR A 82 25.23 8.72 -5.39
CA THR A 82 24.67 7.37 -5.18
C THR A 82 25.48 6.53 -4.18
N GLN A 83 26.81 6.77 -4.08
CA GLN A 83 27.66 6.07 -3.12
C GLN A 83 27.49 6.59 -1.69
N ALA A 84 26.85 7.75 -1.51
CA ALA A 84 26.57 8.34 -0.21
C ALA A 84 25.17 7.99 0.32
N ILE A 85 24.39 7.19 -0.39
CA ILE A 85 23.03 6.83 0.05
C ILE A 85 23.10 6.00 1.33
N VAL A 86 22.41 6.46 2.37
CA VAL A 86 22.20 5.74 3.63
C VAL A 86 20.98 4.83 3.49
N HIS A 87 19.83 5.39 3.14
CA HIS A 87 18.61 4.61 2.83
C HIS A 87 17.69 5.40 1.91
N ARG A 88 16.80 4.67 1.25
CA ARG A 88 15.77 5.22 0.38
C ARG A 88 14.40 4.64 0.74
N GLY A 89 13.47 5.51 1.13
CA GLY A 89 12.06 5.15 1.34
C GLY A 89 11.24 5.34 0.10
N GLU A 90 10.27 4.45 -0.10
CA GLU A 90 9.32 4.49 -1.20
C GLU A 90 7.92 4.11 -0.71
N ILE A 91 6.91 4.98 -0.96
CA ILE A 91 5.49 4.66 -0.79
C ILE A 91 5.03 3.93 -2.04
N THR A 92 4.66 2.65 -1.91
CA THR A 92 4.29 1.79 -3.05
C THR A 92 2.80 1.65 -3.22
N LYS A 93 2.02 1.68 -2.12
CA LYS A 93 0.56 1.50 -2.15
C LYS A 93 -0.12 2.52 -1.26
N LEU A 94 -1.27 2.98 -1.72
CA LEU A 94 -2.21 3.82 -0.98
C LEU A 94 -3.59 3.15 -1.04
N ALA A 95 -4.31 3.19 0.07
CA ALA A 95 -5.69 2.74 0.18
C ALA A 95 -6.49 3.82 0.90
N ARG A 96 -7.81 3.85 0.69
CA ARG A 96 -8.71 4.78 1.36
C ARG A 96 -10.05 4.16 1.64
N GLU A 97 -10.65 4.63 2.71
CA GLU A 97 -12.03 4.45 3.10
C GLU A 97 -12.51 5.77 3.68
N CYS A 98 -13.76 6.16 3.48
CA CYS A 98 -14.27 7.39 4.09
C CYS A 98 -15.64 7.20 4.71
N GLN A 99 -15.92 8.06 5.68
CA GLN A 99 -17.21 8.20 6.32
C GLN A 99 -17.64 9.65 6.20
N ILE A 100 -18.85 9.88 5.70
CA ILE A 100 -19.39 11.22 5.47
C ILE A 100 -20.45 11.49 6.55
N TYR A 101 -20.29 12.56 7.30
CA TYR A 101 -21.17 12.97 8.38
C TYR A 101 -21.64 14.41 8.14
N GLY A 102 -22.73 14.57 7.40
CA GLY A 102 -23.33 15.89 7.15
C GLY A 102 -22.34 16.92 6.59
N ASP A 103 -21.73 17.71 7.48
CA ASP A 103 -20.83 18.81 7.16
C ASP A 103 -19.34 18.44 7.15
N ARG A 104 -18.99 17.18 7.40
CA ARG A 104 -17.60 16.72 7.50
C ARG A 104 -17.37 15.34 6.89
N VAL A 105 -16.16 15.09 6.50
CA VAL A 105 -15.72 13.77 6.05
C VAL A 105 -14.49 13.33 6.86
N THR A 106 -14.52 12.07 7.28
CA THR A 106 -13.38 11.37 7.86
C THR A 106 -12.83 10.42 6.82
N VAL A 107 -11.58 10.61 6.43
CA VAL A 107 -10.87 9.73 5.51
C VAL A 107 -9.89 8.88 6.30
N LYS A 108 -10.14 7.58 6.32
CA LYS A 108 -9.19 6.56 6.76
C LYS A 108 -8.31 6.20 5.57
N TYR A 109 -7.02 6.42 5.70
CA TYR A 109 -6.06 6.15 4.65
C TYR A 109 -5.00 5.17 5.13
N GLY A 110 -4.69 4.23 4.25
CA GLY A 110 -3.60 3.28 4.43
C GLY A 110 -2.46 3.60 3.46
N LEU A 111 -1.24 3.51 3.95
CA LEU A 111 -0.06 3.58 3.11
C LEU A 111 0.87 2.42 3.42
N ALA A 112 1.42 1.82 2.38
CA ALA A 112 2.43 0.79 2.50
C ALA A 112 3.61 1.12 1.59
N GLY A 113 4.78 0.67 2.00
CA GLY A 113 6.00 0.95 1.27
C GLY A 113 7.17 0.12 1.74
N ARG A 114 8.34 0.51 1.27
CA ARG A 114 9.60 -0.14 1.58
C ARG A 114 10.71 0.88 1.82
N VAL A 115 11.70 0.46 2.57
CA VAL A 115 12.96 1.18 2.76
C VAL A 115 14.08 0.28 2.29
N LEU A 116 14.90 0.80 1.37
CA LEU A 116 16.07 0.10 0.85
C LEU A 116 17.32 0.67 1.52
N LEU A 117 18.21 -0.21 1.94
CA LEU A 117 19.51 0.16 2.47
C LEU A 117 20.43 0.60 1.34
N GLY A 118 21.12 1.71 1.53
CA GLY A 118 22.11 2.20 0.59
C GLY A 118 23.55 1.78 0.96
N PRO A 119 24.54 2.11 0.12
CA PRO A 119 25.94 1.75 0.33
C PRO A 119 26.56 2.28 1.64
N LYS A 120 26.03 3.36 2.19
CA LYS A 120 26.44 3.95 3.48
C LYS A 120 25.47 3.67 4.63
N GLY A 121 24.45 2.83 4.37
CA GLY A 121 23.47 2.44 5.38
C GLY A 121 23.96 1.29 6.25
N ALA A 122 23.31 1.16 7.41
CA ALA A 122 23.47 0.02 8.30
C ALA A 122 22.10 -0.62 8.58
N PRO A 123 22.02 -1.96 8.73
CA PRO A 123 20.81 -2.62 9.19
C PRO A 123 20.33 -2.05 10.52
N GLY A 124 19.02 -2.10 10.77
CA GLY A 124 18.45 -1.60 12.00
C GLY A 124 17.12 -0.87 11.78
N GLN A 125 16.68 -0.20 12.82
CA GLN A 125 15.42 0.57 12.77
C GLN A 125 15.61 1.87 12.01
N VAL A 126 14.72 2.11 11.05
CA VAL A 126 14.63 3.36 10.27
C VAL A 126 13.26 3.98 10.48
N THR A 127 13.24 5.27 10.80
CA THR A 127 12.00 6.06 10.93
C THR A 127 12.03 7.20 9.93
N MET A 128 10.95 7.38 9.18
CA MET A 128 10.83 8.40 8.14
C MET A 128 9.58 9.25 8.38
N PRO A 129 9.69 10.58 8.37
CA PRO A 129 8.58 11.48 8.58
C PRO A 129 7.70 11.57 7.32
N ILE A 130 6.39 11.66 7.55
CA ILE A 130 5.36 11.80 6.52
C ILE A 130 4.52 13.03 6.82
N SER A 131 4.21 13.80 5.81
CA SER A 131 3.21 14.87 5.86
C SER A 131 1.94 14.44 5.15
N ILE A 132 0.80 14.82 5.72
CA ILE A 132 -0.53 14.60 5.17
C ILE A 132 -1.19 15.97 5.04
N LYS A 133 -1.68 16.31 3.84
CA LYS A 133 -2.36 17.59 3.58
C LYS A 133 -3.67 17.33 2.85
N VAL A 134 -4.73 17.96 3.32
CA VAL A 134 -6.02 17.96 2.62
C VAL A 134 -6.19 19.29 1.92
N SER A 135 -6.48 19.26 0.63
CA SER A 135 -6.84 20.47 -0.11
C SER A 135 -8.13 20.29 -0.90
N ASP A 136 -8.81 21.39 -1.13
CA ASP A 136 -9.93 21.48 -2.05
C ASP A 136 -9.49 21.62 -3.52
N ALA A 137 -10.46 21.81 -4.41
CA ALA A 137 -10.23 22.00 -5.84
C ALA A 137 -9.41 23.27 -6.14
N ASP A 138 -9.53 24.31 -5.31
CA ASP A 138 -8.82 25.58 -5.45
C ASP A 138 -7.41 25.53 -4.83
N ARG A 139 -6.96 24.35 -4.39
CA ARG A 139 -5.67 24.09 -3.73
C ARG A 139 -5.52 24.76 -2.35
N LYS A 140 -6.61 25.17 -1.75
CA LYS A 140 -6.60 25.67 -0.37
C LYS A 140 -6.42 24.49 0.58
N VAL A 141 -5.46 24.60 1.49
CA VAL A 141 -5.21 23.58 2.53
C VAL A 141 -6.23 23.76 3.65
N LEU A 142 -7.00 22.71 3.92
CA LEU A 142 -8.04 22.68 4.94
C LEU A 142 -7.60 21.97 6.21
N ALA A 143 -6.76 20.97 6.07
CA ALA A 143 -6.19 20.22 7.18
C ALA A 143 -4.79 19.76 6.84
N ASN A 144 -3.96 19.65 7.85
CA ASN A 144 -2.64 19.02 7.73
C ASN A 144 -2.40 18.17 8.98
N ASP A 145 -1.64 17.09 8.79
CA ASP A 145 -1.19 16.21 9.85
C ASP A 145 0.24 15.75 9.55
N LYS A 146 0.93 15.30 10.59
CA LYS A 146 2.27 14.72 10.51
C LYS A 146 2.26 13.35 11.15
N ALA A 147 2.90 12.43 10.48
CA ALA A 147 3.08 11.08 10.96
C ALA A 147 4.52 10.61 10.73
N SER A 148 4.83 9.44 11.20
CA SER A 148 6.08 8.76 10.88
C SER A 148 5.81 7.30 10.55
N VAL A 149 6.61 6.75 9.65
CA VAL A 149 6.66 5.32 9.39
C VAL A 149 7.97 4.77 9.91
N SER A 150 7.91 3.63 10.57
CA SER A 150 9.09 2.94 11.08
C SER A 150 9.14 1.51 10.53
N THR A 151 10.34 1.06 10.23
CA THR A 151 10.60 -0.32 9.82
C THR A 151 11.96 -0.77 10.34
N ILE A 152 12.14 -2.08 10.40
CA ILE A 152 13.44 -2.69 10.68
C ILE A 152 13.99 -3.24 9.37
N ILE A 153 15.23 -2.86 9.03
CA ILE A 153 15.96 -3.44 7.90
C ILE A 153 16.82 -4.58 8.47
N PRO A 154 16.53 -5.83 8.08
CA PRO A 154 17.29 -6.99 8.56
C PRO A 154 18.72 -6.99 8.03
N THR A 155 19.62 -7.70 8.73
CA THR A 155 21.02 -7.87 8.31
C THR A 155 21.14 -8.68 7.02
N GLU A 156 20.26 -9.65 6.84
CA GLU A 156 20.30 -10.60 5.69
C GLU A 156 19.59 -10.07 4.44
N ASN A 157 18.73 -9.05 4.60
CA ASN A 157 17.97 -8.48 3.50
C ASN A 157 18.01 -6.94 3.59
N PRO A 158 18.54 -6.24 2.57
CA PRO A 158 18.66 -4.79 2.59
C PRO A 158 17.33 -4.05 2.39
N VAL A 159 16.18 -4.70 2.64
CA VAL A 159 14.84 -4.13 2.45
C VAL A 159 14.01 -4.31 3.71
N GLY A 160 13.50 -3.19 4.25
CA GLY A 160 12.47 -3.16 5.28
C GLY A 160 11.12 -2.75 4.68
N TYR A 161 10.03 -3.32 5.15
CA TYR A 161 8.67 -2.97 4.70
C TYR A 161 7.92 -2.27 5.83
N PHE A 162 7.09 -1.31 5.47
CA PHE A 162 6.21 -0.64 6.42
C PHE A 162 4.76 -0.59 5.89
N SER A 163 3.84 -0.54 6.84
CA SER A 163 2.42 -0.28 6.57
C SER A 163 1.85 0.50 7.75
N VAL A 164 1.08 1.52 7.47
CA VAL A 164 0.40 2.33 8.48
C VAL A 164 -0.99 2.71 8.01
N VAL A 165 -1.92 2.76 8.96
CA VAL A 165 -3.29 3.24 8.74
C VAL A 165 -3.52 4.41 9.68
N LYS A 166 -4.07 5.50 9.15
CA LYS A 166 -4.37 6.74 9.85
C LYS A 166 -5.72 7.30 9.41
N GLU A 167 -6.22 8.26 10.15
CA GLU A 167 -7.46 8.96 9.83
C GLU A 167 -7.23 10.47 9.86
N ILE A 168 -7.92 11.18 8.97
CA ILE A 168 -7.95 12.63 8.96
C ILE A 168 -9.39 13.08 8.73
N THR A 169 -9.84 14.04 9.55
CA THR A 169 -11.19 14.61 9.47
C THR A 169 -11.09 16.08 9.09
N PHE A 170 -11.95 16.52 8.18
CA PHE A 170 -12.03 17.91 7.77
C PHE A 170 -13.47 18.29 7.38
N PRO A 171 -13.83 19.58 7.44
CA PRO A 171 -15.15 20.05 7.07
C PRO A 171 -15.34 20.07 5.55
N ILE A 172 -16.57 19.84 5.11
CA ILE A 172 -16.99 20.04 3.72
C ILE A 172 -17.47 21.49 3.58
N THR A 173 -16.88 22.23 2.67
CA THR A 173 -17.32 23.60 2.36
C THR A 173 -18.66 23.56 1.63
N MET A 174 -19.56 24.50 1.97
CA MET A 174 -20.88 24.60 1.34
C MET A 174 -20.75 24.69 -0.19
N GLY A 175 -21.48 23.84 -0.90
CA GLY A 175 -21.44 23.74 -2.36
C GLY A 175 -20.38 22.80 -2.93
N MET A 176 -19.51 22.24 -2.09
CA MET A 176 -18.52 21.23 -2.50
C MET A 176 -18.97 19.83 -2.11
N ARG A 177 -18.46 18.84 -2.83
CA ARG A 177 -18.69 17.42 -2.57
C ARG A 177 -17.41 16.77 -2.03
N PRO A 178 -17.50 15.64 -1.29
CA PRO A 178 -16.32 14.97 -0.74
C PRO A 178 -15.26 14.59 -1.80
N GLU A 179 -15.67 14.24 -3.01
CA GLU A 179 -14.78 13.90 -4.13
C GLU A 179 -14.00 15.10 -4.69
N ASP A 180 -14.40 16.32 -4.38
CA ASP A 180 -13.69 17.55 -4.81
C ASP A 180 -12.42 17.78 -3.98
N TYR A 181 -12.25 17.04 -2.88
CA TYR A 181 -11.07 17.12 -2.01
C TYR A 181 -10.04 16.06 -2.35
N LYS A 182 -8.78 16.37 -2.05
CA LYS A 182 -7.65 15.44 -2.17
C LYS A 182 -6.83 15.41 -0.89
N VAL A 183 -6.47 14.20 -0.48
CA VAL A 183 -5.54 13.95 0.62
C VAL A 183 -4.17 13.64 0.01
N PHE A 184 -3.24 14.55 0.17
CA PHE A 184 -1.86 14.39 -0.29
C PHE A 184 -1.01 13.75 0.80
N VAL A 185 -0.29 12.70 0.44
CA VAL A 185 0.67 12.02 1.31
C VAL A 185 2.06 12.17 0.71
N ALA A 186 3.00 12.64 1.51
CA ALA A 186 4.38 12.89 1.09
C ALA A 186 5.37 12.52 2.19
N PHE A 187 6.55 12.08 1.82
CA PHE A 187 7.66 12.11 2.77
C PHE A 187 8.09 13.56 3.04
N GLU A 188 8.37 13.87 4.31
CA GLU A 188 8.96 15.16 4.67
C GLU A 188 10.48 15.15 4.48
N ARG A 189 11.00 16.15 3.77
CA ARG A 189 12.44 16.32 3.54
C ARG A 189 13.11 17.19 4.62
N THR A 190 12.75 16.95 5.88
CA THR A 190 13.27 17.73 7.03
C THR A 190 14.53 17.12 7.67
N GLN A 191 14.85 15.89 7.31
CA GLN A 191 16.02 15.19 7.85
C GLN A 191 17.31 15.67 7.17
N ALA A 192 18.41 15.69 7.93
CA ALA A 192 19.70 16.01 7.38
C ALA A 192 20.08 15.02 6.25
N GLY A 193 20.53 15.51 5.12
CA GLY A 193 20.85 14.70 3.95
C GLY A 193 19.66 14.23 3.12
N ALA A 194 18.45 14.77 3.34
CA ALA A 194 17.28 14.45 2.53
C ALA A 194 17.38 15.04 1.11
N GLY A 195 17.11 14.23 0.12
CA GLY A 195 17.07 14.60 -1.29
C GLY A 195 15.97 13.89 -2.07
#